data_bb13465953083bb708f08d65ee3a9643
#
_entry.id   bb13465953083bb708f08d65ee3a9643
#
_cell.length_a   1.000
_cell.length_b   1.000
_cell.length_c   1.000
_cell.angle_alpha   90.00
_cell.angle_beta   90.00
_cell.angle_gamma   90.00
#
_symmetry.space_group_name_H-M   'P 1'
#
loop_
_entity.id
_entity.type
_entity.pdbx_description
1 polymer ?
#
loop_
_entity_poly.entity_id
_entity_poly.type
_entity_poly.pdbx_seq_one_letter_code
_entity_poly.pdbx_strand_id
1 'polypeptide(L)'
;MIGCPGSGKTYFAKQLSEILQIELFHMDNIYWKKDKTHISRGELISAVDRIISQSEWILDGNYISTIEQRIKAADTIFFFDYETKDCLEGVKSRIGIKRDDIPWIETKLDPDFQKWIMDFRKDTLPEIEKILERYKYKTIIRFTCRKDKEKYLMKLKKNVNKNITIHTTELNIELQDDQWQMEYIDHNRNIARAIVYDEDGNFYFVRAKRKDDFGQATIIETAGGGVEEGEELQDAIKRELKEELGVKVDVICKIGVVSDYYNLIHRHNINNYFLCKVEFFGEKELTEDERNNFHLSTLKLSYEEAIREYEYRSNTRLGKLIANRELPVLHRAKEIIDI
;
A
#
# COMPACT_ATOMS: atom_id res chain seq x y z
N MET A 1 22.94 2.01 -4.07
CA MET A 1 23.56 0.91 -3.31
C MET A 1 24.90 0.57 -3.89
N ILE A 2 25.91 0.39 -3.06
CA ILE A 2 27.29 0.15 -3.44
C ILE A 2 27.92 -0.96 -2.60
N GLY A 3 29.01 -1.59 -3.06
CA GLY A 3 29.73 -2.65 -2.34
C GLY A 3 30.12 -3.82 -3.26
N CYS A 4 30.84 -4.82 -2.72
CA CYS A 4 31.38 -5.92 -3.49
C CYS A 4 30.30 -6.72 -4.25
N PRO A 5 30.55 -7.17 -5.51
CA PRO A 5 29.64 -8.09 -6.20
C PRO A 5 29.40 -9.36 -5.36
N GLY A 6 28.18 -9.88 -5.40
CA GLY A 6 27.77 -11.05 -4.59
C GLY A 6 27.36 -10.76 -3.15
N SER A 7 27.49 -9.52 -2.65
CA SER A 7 27.06 -9.13 -1.31
C SER A 7 25.52 -9.07 -1.13
N GLY A 8 24.74 -9.23 -2.21
CA GLY A 8 23.27 -9.25 -2.16
C GLY A 8 22.63 -7.87 -2.27
N LYS A 9 23.31 -6.89 -2.84
CA LYS A 9 22.77 -5.54 -3.12
C LYS A 9 21.48 -5.57 -3.91
N THR A 10 21.48 -6.27 -5.03
CA THR A 10 20.33 -6.38 -5.92
C THR A 10 19.11 -6.99 -5.23
N TYR A 11 19.31 -8.02 -4.42
CA TYR A 11 18.22 -8.63 -3.62
C TYR A 11 17.64 -7.63 -2.62
N PHE A 12 18.52 -6.90 -1.91
CA PHE A 12 18.09 -5.86 -0.98
C PHE A 12 17.39 -4.70 -1.70
N ALA A 13 17.91 -4.28 -2.87
CA ALA A 13 17.34 -3.22 -3.68
C ALA A 13 15.90 -3.53 -4.12
N LYS A 14 15.63 -4.76 -4.56
CA LYS A 14 14.29 -5.22 -4.91
C LYS A 14 13.33 -5.15 -3.72
N GLN A 15 13.74 -5.70 -2.58
CA GLN A 15 12.90 -5.65 -1.38
C GLN A 15 12.66 -4.22 -0.88
N LEU A 16 13.68 -3.35 -0.99
CA LEU A 16 13.53 -1.94 -0.61
C LEU A 16 12.56 -1.23 -1.54
N SER A 17 12.64 -1.46 -2.85
CA SER A 17 11.72 -0.94 -3.86
C SER A 17 10.27 -1.39 -3.60
N GLU A 18 10.07 -2.67 -3.30
CA GLU A 18 8.76 -3.21 -2.95
C GLU A 18 8.17 -2.59 -1.67
N ILE A 19 8.99 -2.39 -0.63
CA ILE A 19 8.54 -1.82 0.64
C ILE A 19 8.19 -0.34 0.51
N LEU A 20 9.03 0.42 -0.22
CA LEU A 20 8.90 1.88 -0.33
C LEU A 20 8.08 2.31 -1.55
N GLN A 21 7.74 1.40 -2.47
CA GLN A 21 7.08 1.67 -3.75
C GLN A 21 7.86 2.68 -4.62
N ILE A 22 9.21 2.65 -4.54
CA ILE A 22 10.12 3.50 -5.32
C ILE A 22 10.73 2.70 -6.46
N GLU A 23 10.82 3.30 -7.65
CA GLU A 23 11.37 2.67 -8.85
C GLU A 23 12.84 2.29 -8.68
N LEU A 24 13.17 1.06 -9.09
CA LEU A 24 14.52 0.49 -9.00
C LEU A 24 15.20 0.45 -10.35
N PHE A 25 16.39 1.03 -10.41
CA PHE A 25 17.28 1.03 -11.59
C PHE A 25 18.54 0.20 -11.31
N HIS A 26 18.79 -0.80 -12.16
CA HIS A 26 20.01 -1.60 -12.12
C HIS A 26 21.06 -1.01 -13.07
N MET A 27 22.20 -0.60 -12.54
CA MET A 27 23.29 -0.03 -13.33
C MET A 27 23.80 -1.00 -14.39
N ASP A 28 23.78 -2.30 -14.10
CA ASP A 28 24.19 -3.33 -15.05
C ASP A 28 23.27 -3.37 -16.29
N ASN A 29 21.95 -3.23 -16.13
CA ASN A 29 20.99 -3.13 -17.24
C ASN A 29 21.13 -1.82 -18.05
N ILE A 30 21.58 -0.75 -17.40
CA ILE A 30 21.84 0.54 -18.07
C ILE A 30 23.11 0.45 -18.91
N TYR A 31 24.14 -0.16 -18.37
CA TYR A 31 25.47 -0.21 -18.97
C TYR A 31 25.59 -1.28 -20.06
N TRP A 32 25.11 -2.50 -19.80
CA TRP A 32 25.31 -3.65 -20.67
C TRP A 32 24.16 -3.89 -21.65
N LYS A 33 24.50 -4.24 -22.89
CA LYS A 33 23.57 -4.72 -23.92
C LYS A 33 23.47 -6.25 -23.90
N LYS A 34 22.46 -6.79 -24.57
CA LYS A 34 22.22 -8.25 -24.65
C LYS A 34 23.38 -9.03 -25.31
N ASP A 35 24.11 -8.39 -26.21
CA ASP A 35 25.29 -8.93 -26.89
C ASP A 35 26.58 -8.82 -26.07
N LYS A 36 26.48 -8.41 -24.81
CA LYS A 36 27.59 -8.16 -23.87
C LYS A 36 28.50 -7.00 -24.27
N THR A 37 28.14 -6.21 -25.25
CA THR A 37 28.72 -4.89 -25.45
C THR A 37 28.15 -3.90 -24.44
N HIS A 38 28.77 -2.73 -24.33
CA HIS A 38 28.32 -1.73 -23.37
C HIS A 38 28.16 -0.36 -24.02
N ILE A 39 27.45 0.52 -23.36
CA ILE A 39 27.31 1.91 -23.73
C ILE A 39 28.62 2.67 -23.40
N SER A 40 28.81 3.82 -24.02
CA SER A 40 29.95 4.71 -23.71
C SER A 40 29.82 5.31 -22.29
N ARG A 41 30.95 5.79 -21.76
CA ARG A 41 30.97 6.50 -20.47
C ARG A 41 30.05 7.74 -20.46
N GLY A 42 30.00 8.48 -21.57
CA GLY A 42 29.14 9.66 -21.71
C GLY A 42 27.67 9.33 -21.68
N GLU A 43 27.26 8.25 -22.37
CA GLU A 43 25.90 7.74 -22.34
C GLU A 43 25.49 7.26 -20.95
N LEU A 44 26.41 6.59 -20.23
CA LEU A 44 26.16 6.15 -18.85
C LEU A 44 25.95 7.35 -17.91
N ILE A 45 26.78 8.37 -17.98
CA ILE A 45 26.63 9.60 -17.19
C ILE A 45 25.29 10.24 -17.48
N SER A 46 24.93 10.41 -18.75
CA SER A 46 23.64 11.01 -19.16
C SER A 46 22.43 10.19 -18.72
N ALA A 47 22.53 8.86 -18.69
CA ALA A 47 21.48 7.99 -18.18
C ALA A 47 21.30 8.14 -16.66
N VAL A 48 22.42 8.20 -15.93
CA VAL A 48 22.40 8.43 -14.48
C VAL A 48 21.84 9.81 -14.15
N ASP A 49 22.21 10.88 -14.88
CA ASP A 49 21.66 12.23 -14.69
C ASP A 49 20.14 12.28 -14.78
N ARG A 50 19.57 11.58 -15.76
CA ARG A 50 18.12 11.50 -15.92
C ARG A 50 17.42 10.79 -14.74
N ILE A 51 18.05 9.75 -14.18
CA ILE A 51 17.49 9.01 -13.05
C ILE A 51 17.57 9.85 -11.78
N ILE A 52 18.72 10.42 -11.46
CA ILE A 52 18.91 11.19 -10.23
C ILE A 52 18.21 12.57 -10.25
N SER A 53 17.67 12.99 -11.39
CA SER A 53 16.82 14.19 -11.50
C SER A 53 15.35 13.93 -11.16
N GLN A 54 14.95 12.67 -10.97
CA GLN A 54 13.62 12.31 -10.49
C GLN A 54 13.48 12.62 -8.99
N SER A 55 12.25 12.77 -8.51
CA SER A 55 11.96 13.02 -7.09
C SER A 55 12.40 11.87 -6.19
N GLU A 56 12.26 10.64 -6.67
CA GLU A 56 12.58 9.42 -5.92
C GLU A 56 13.18 8.36 -6.86
N TRP A 57 14.16 7.63 -6.37
CA TRP A 57 14.83 6.57 -7.13
C TRP A 57 15.65 5.66 -6.24
N ILE A 58 15.81 4.41 -6.67
CA ILE A 58 16.76 3.45 -6.10
C ILE A 58 17.71 3.03 -7.20
N LEU A 59 19.04 3.22 -6.98
CA LEU A 59 20.09 2.81 -7.92
C LEU A 59 20.98 1.72 -7.30
N ASP A 60 21.10 0.59 -8.00
CA ASP A 60 21.92 -0.57 -7.59
C ASP A 60 23.10 -0.75 -8.56
N GLY A 61 24.30 -0.75 -8.02
CA GLY A 61 25.55 -1.03 -8.76
C GLY A 61 26.71 -0.12 -8.40
N ASN A 62 27.96 -0.58 -8.62
CA ASN A 62 29.17 0.17 -8.25
C ASN A 62 29.49 1.30 -9.23
N TYR A 63 29.91 1.01 -10.45
CA TYR A 63 30.27 1.96 -11.51
C TYR A 63 30.96 3.23 -11.00
N ILE A 64 32.25 3.11 -10.66
CA ILE A 64 33.09 4.16 -10.04
C ILE A 64 33.00 5.50 -10.81
N SER A 65 32.88 5.44 -12.13
CA SER A 65 32.80 6.65 -12.98
C SER A 65 31.57 7.53 -12.71
N THR A 66 30.53 7.01 -12.06
CA THR A 66 29.29 7.74 -11.70
C THR A 66 28.99 7.71 -10.21
N ILE A 67 29.81 7.04 -9.40
CA ILE A 67 29.50 6.79 -7.98
C ILE A 67 29.38 8.08 -7.19
N GLU A 68 30.29 9.03 -7.40
CA GLU A 68 30.28 10.30 -6.68
C GLU A 68 29.07 11.17 -7.02
N GLN A 69 28.69 11.21 -8.31
CA GLN A 69 27.52 11.91 -8.78
C GLN A 69 26.23 11.36 -8.11
N ARG A 70 26.10 10.04 -8.04
CA ARG A 70 24.97 9.36 -7.39
C ARG A 70 24.95 9.58 -5.88
N ILE A 71 26.09 9.48 -5.22
CA ILE A 71 26.24 9.75 -3.78
C ILE A 71 25.85 11.19 -3.46
N LYS A 72 26.29 12.16 -4.30
CA LYS A 72 25.94 13.56 -4.12
C LYS A 72 24.42 13.81 -4.17
N ALA A 73 23.72 13.13 -5.06
CA ALA A 73 22.26 13.26 -5.23
C ALA A 73 21.44 12.45 -4.20
N ALA A 74 21.96 11.32 -3.71
CA ALA A 74 21.24 10.43 -2.82
C ALA A 74 21.06 11.00 -1.40
N ASP A 75 19.95 10.71 -0.75
CA ASP A 75 19.72 10.99 0.67
C ASP A 75 20.36 9.91 1.55
N THR A 76 20.22 8.65 1.13
CA THR A 76 20.71 7.48 1.86
C THR A 76 21.59 6.60 0.99
N ILE A 77 22.74 6.23 1.51
CA ILE A 77 23.72 5.35 0.86
C ILE A 77 23.74 4.01 1.63
N PHE A 78 23.40 2.92 0.95
CA PHE A 78 23.54 1.57 1.48
C PHE A 78 24.87 1.00 0.98
N PHE A 79 25.76 0.73 1.92
CA PHE A 79 27.11 0.22 1.64
C PHE A 79 27.26 -1.20 2.17
N PHE A 80 27.52 -2.15 1.25
CA PHE A 80 27.67 -3.59 1.54
C PHE A 80 29.15 -3.92 1.62
N ASP A 81 29.68 -3.90 2.85
CA ASP A 81 31.09 -4.18 3.17
C ASP A 81 31.24 -5.61 3.72
N TYR A 82 30.92 -6.58 2.86
CA TYR A 82 31.01 -8.00 3.24
C TYR A 82 32.42 -8.54 3.03
N GLU A 83 32.77 -9.59 3.77
CA GLU A 83 33.99 -10.33 3.56
C GLU A 83 34.02 -10.96 2.15
N THR A 84 35.22 -11.03 1.56
CA THR A 84 35.42 -11.56 0.20
C THR A 84 34.83 -12.97 0.02
N LYS A 85 34.94 -13.81 1.06
CA LYS A 85 34.37 -15.16 1.07
C LYS A 85 32.86 -15.16 0.82
N ASP A 86 32.12 -14.31 1.56
CA ASP A 86 30.66 -14.22 1.45
C ASP A 86 30.23 -13.69 0.08
N CYS A 87 31.02 -12.78 -0.48
CA CYS A 87 30.79 -12.25 -1.82
C CYS A 87 31.00 -13.31 -2.91
N LEU A 88 32.06 -14.13 -2.81
CA LEU A 88 32.31 -15.25 -3.72
C LEU A 88 31.23 -16.32 -3.64
N GLU A 89 30.78 -16.66 -2.44
CA GLU A 89 29.65 -17.58 -2.25
C GLU A 89 28.37 -17.03 -2.91
N GLY A 90 28.09 -15.76 -2.72
CA GLY A 90 26.93 -15.09 -3.32
C GLY A 90 26.98 -15.03 -4.85
N VAL A 91 28.16 -14.90 -5.46
CA VAL A 91 28.28 -14.98 -6.93
C VAL A 91 28.13 -16.42 -7.43
N LYS A 92 28.74 -17.39 -6.76
CA LYS A 92 28.61 -18.82 -7.12
C LYS A 92 27.17 -19.30 -7.07
N SER A 93 26.41 -18.87 -6.06
CA SER A 93 25.00 -19.31 -5.86
C SER A 93 24.03 -18.84 -6.97
N ARG A 94 24.41 -17.86 -7.79
CA ARG A 94 23.57 -17.31 -8.87
C ARG A 94 23.92 -17.83 -10.27
N ILE A 95 24.96 -18.66 -10.40
CA ILE A 95 25.35 -19.24 -11.69
C ILE A 95 24.23 -20.14 -12.21
N GLY A 96 23.87 -19.99 -13.48
CA GLY A 96 22.77 -20.69 -14.12
C GLY A 96 21.38 -20.14 -13.85
N ILE A 97 21.26 -19.12 -13.01
CA ILE A 97 19.98 -18.50 -12.65
C ILE A 97 19.74 -17.27 -13.52
N LYS A 98 18.53 -17.18 -14.11
CA LYS A 98 18.09 -15.96 -14.82
C LYS A 98 17.90 -14.83 -13.80
N ARG A 99 18.44 -13.66 -14.11
CA ARG A 99 18.38 -12.48 -13.27
C ARG A 99 17.78 -11.31 -14.05
N ASP A 100 17.15 -10.36 -13.35
CA ASP A 100 16.54 -9.20 -13.98
C ASP A 100 17.50 -8.00 -14.07
N ASP A 101 18.62 -8.06 -13.33
CA ASP A 101 19.63 -6.99 -13.27
C ASP A 101 20.72 -7.10 -14.33
N ILE A 102 20.78 -8.22 -15.09
CA ILE A 102 21.65 -8.39 -16.26
C ILE A 102 20.88 -9.04 -17.43
N PRO A 103 21.20 -8.66 -18.69
CA PRO A 103 20.44 -9.14 -19.84
C PRO A 103 20.82 -10.55 -20.36
N TRP A 104 21.65 -11.32 -19.64
CA TRP A 104 22.04 -12.70 -19.98
C TRP A 104 22.07 -13.60 -18.75
N ILE A 105 22.24 -14.92 -18.98
CA ILE A 105 22.44 -15.89 -17.90
C ILE A 105 23.95 -16.19 -17.80
N GLU A 106 24.50 -16.06 -16.58
CA GLU A 106 25.88 -16.45 -16.26
C GLU A 106 25.93 -17.96 -16.12
N THR A 107 26.56 -18.67 -17.06
CA THR A 107 26.67 -20.16 -17.05
C THR A 107 27.88 -20.67 -16.29
N LYS A 108 28.89 -19.83 -16.07
CA LYS A 108 30.09 -20.12 -15.29
C LYS A 108 30.64 -18.84 -14.66
N LEU A 109 31.39 -18.99 -13.59
CA LEU A 109 32.13 -17.87 -13.00
C LEU A 109 33.30 -17.49 -13.90
N ASP A 110 33.30 -16.25 -14.36
CA ASP A 110 34.39 -15.68 -15.12
C ASP A 110 35.63 -15.50 -14.24
N PRO A 111 36.84 -15.98 -14.65
CA PRO A 111 38.05 -15.90 -13.83
C PRO A 111 38.49 -14.46 -13.53
N ASP A 112 38.34 -13.53 -14.47
CA ASP A 112 38.73 -12.12 -14.29
C ASP A 112 37.76 -11.42 -13.33
N PHE A 113 36.48 -11.75 -13.42
CA PHE A 113 35.46 -11.29 -12.48
C PHE A 113 35.69 -11.85 -11.08
N GLN A 114 36.07 -13.13 -10.97
CA GLN A 114 36.44 -13.74 -9.68
C GLN A 114 37.67 -13.05 -9.08
N LYS A 115 38.69 -12.80 -9.87
CA LYS A 115 39.90 -12.07 -9.45
C LYS A 115 39.54 -10.66 -8.95
N TRP A 116 38.72 -9.94 -9.68
CA TRP A 116 38.25 -8.61 -9.25
C TRP A 116 37.54 -8.66 -7.89
N ILE A 117 36.71 -9.66 -7.64
CA ILE A 117 36.07 -9.82 -6.31
C ILE A 117 37.13 -10.10 -5.22
N MET A 118 38.14 -10.92 -5.51
CA MET A 118 39.22 -11.22 -4.57
C MET A 118 40.05 -9.97 -4.22
N ASP A 119 40.31 -9.15 -5.21
CA ASP A 119 41.11 -7.93 -5.07
C ASP A 119 40.27 -6.71 -4.63
N PHE A 120 38.95 -6.82 -4.58
CA PHE A 120 38.03 -5.72 -4.32
C PHE A 120 38.35 -4.93 -3.04
N ARG A 121 38.64 -5.62 -1.95
CA ARG A 121 38.97 -4.96 -0.68
C ARG A 121 40.29 -4.21 -0.72
N LYS A 122 41.22 -4.63 -1.56
CA LYS A 122 42.53 -3.99 -1.74
C LYS A 122 42.47 -2.81 -2.71
N ASP A 123 41.82 -3.00 -3.85
CA ASP A 123 41.90 -2.09 -4.99
C ASP A 123 40.73 -1.13 -5.12
N THR A 124 39.48 -1.62 -4.87
CA THR A 124 38.25 -0.85 -5.10
C THR A 124 37.69 -0.23 -3.81
N LEU A 125 37.72 -0.97 -2.69
CA LEU A 125 37.19 -0.52 -1.42
C LEU A 125 37.82 0.80 -0.93
N PRO A 126 39.17 1.02 -1.00
CA PRO A 126 39.76 2.24 -0.52
C PRO A 126 39.31 3.50 -1.32
N GLU A 127 38.99 3.34 -2.60
CA GLU A 127 38.45 4.42 -3.42
C GLU A 127 37.00 4.76 -2.99
N ILE A 128 36.17 3.76 -2.78
CA ILE A 128 34.82 3.93 -2.25
C ILE A 128 34.84 4.64 -0.89
N GLU A 129 35.71 4.19 0.03
CA GLU A 129 35.87 4.78 1.37
C GLU A 129 36.27 6.25 1.31
N LYS A 130 37.21 6.63 0.43
CA LYS A 130 37.58 8.04 0.22
C LYS A 130 36.41 8.89 -0.26
N ILE A 131 35.54 8.34 -1.10
CA ILE A 131 34.33 9.04 -1.55
C ILE A 131 33.35 9.17 -0.38
N LEU A 132 33.07 8.08 0.33
CA LEU A 132 32.14 8.08 1.46
C LEU A 132 32.57 9.04 2.57
N GLU A 133 33.88 9.15 2.86
CA GLU A 133 34.39 10.11 3.85
C GLU A 133 34.12 11.58 3.46
N ARG A 134 34.17 11.92 2.16
CA ARG A 134 33.80 13.28 1.70
C ARG A 134 32.30 13.58 1.90
N TYR A 135 31.46 12.56 1.91
CA TYR A 135 30.01 12.68 2.06
C TYR A 135 29.49 12.13 3.41
N LYS A 136 30.33 12.06 4.43
CA LYS A 136 29.97 11.53 5.76
C LYS A 136 28.84 12.26 6.49
N TYR A 137 28.48 13.46 6.00
CA TYR A 137 27.33 14.19 6.48
C TYR A 137 25.97 13.63 6.00
N LYS A 138 25.99 12.70 5.04
CA LYS A 138 24.80 12.00 4.55
C LYS A 138 24.54 10.74 5.36
N THR A 139 23.33 10.20 5.25
CA THR A 139 22.98 8.93 5.87
C THR A 139 23.68 7.78 5.14
N ILE A 140 24.69 7.19 5.76
CA ILE A 140 25.42 6.02 5.26
C ILE A 140 25.12 4.83 6.15
N ILE A 141 24.45 3.81 5.58
CA ILE A 141 24.11 2.57 6.26
C ILE A 141 25.03 1.48 5.76
N ARG A 142 25.96 1.04 6.63
CA ARG A 142 26.91 -0.03 6.33
C ARG A 142 26.39 -1.37 6.82
N PHE A 143 26.37 -2.35 5.94
CA PHE A 143 26.09 -3.73 6.25
C PHE A 143 27.38 -4.55 6.16
N THR A 144 27.74 -5.25 7.22
CA THR A 144 28.94 -6.07 7.29
C THR A 144 28.64 -7.56 7.11
N CYS A 145 27.38 -7.96 7.25
CA CYS A 145 26.94 -9.33 7.03
C CYS A 145 25.47 -9.41 6.57
N ARG A 146 25.04 -10.59 6.11
CA ARG A 146 23.68 -10.82 5.62
C ARG A 146 22.60 -10.51 6.68
N LYS A 147 22.88 -10.78 7.96
CA LYS A 147 21.93 -10.52 9.05
C LYS A 147 21.64 -9.04 9.26
N ASP A 148 22.60 -8.16 8.98
CA ASP A 148 22.43 -6.71 9.18
C ASP A 148 21.35 -6.17 8.22
N LYS A 149 21.42 -6.53 6.93
CA LYS A 149 20.43 -6.11 5.95
C LYS A 149 19.03 -6.68 6.23
N GLU A 150 18.95 -7.94 6.72
CA GLU A 150 17.67 -8.57 7.06
C GLU A 150 17.01 -7.86 8.24
N LYS A 151 17.79 -7.57 9.30
CA LYS A 151 17.31 -6.78 10.45
C LYS A 151 16.83 -5.40 10.01
N TYR A 152 17.56 -4.75 9.09
CA TYR A 152 17.16 -3.44 8.58
C TYR A 152 15.83 -3.51 7.84
N LEU A 153 15.67 -4.46 6.92
CA LEU A 153 14.42 -4.65 6.16
C LEU A 153 13.24 -5.00 7.08
N MET A 154 13.45 -5.86 8.09
CA MET A 154 12.41 -6.17 9.07
C MET A 154 11.99 -4.92 9.87
N LYS A 155 12.96 -4.10 10.29
CA LYS A 155 12.67 -2.85 11.00
C LYS A 155 11.94 -1.86 10.10
N LEU A 156 12.37 -1.75 8.83
CA LEU A 156 11.74 -0.88 7.86
C LEU A 156 10.29 -1.30 7.59
N LYS A 157 10.03 -2.59 7.33
CA LYS A 157 8.68 -3.15 7.17
C LYS A 157 7.80 -2.84 8.37
N LYS A 158 8.32 -3.04 9.60
CA LYS A 158 7.58 -2.70 10.82
C LYS A 158 7.27 -1.20 10.92
N ASN A 159 8.22 -0.35 10.53
CA ASN A 159 8.03 1.10 10.59
C ASN A 159 7.05 1.58 9.51
N VAL A 160 7.13 1.07 8.30
CA VAL A 160 6.18 1.36 7.22
C VAL A 160 4.78 0.90 7.62
N ASN A 161 4.63 -0.34 8.11
CA ASN A 161 3.35 -0.82 8.63
C ASN A 161 2.87 0.00 9.84
N LYS A 162 3.77 0.40 10.73
CA LYS A 162 3.44 1.26 11.88
C LYS A 162 3.09 2.69 11.45
N ASN A 163 3.75 3.23 10.43
CA ASN A 163 3.41 4.55 9.88
C ASN A 163 2.08 4.50 9.11
N ILE A 164 1.81 3.44 8.37
CA ILE A 164 0.47 3.17 7.80
C ILE A 164 -0.57 3.14 8.94
N THR A 165 -0.26 2.50 10.08
CA THR A 165 -1.13 2.47 11.27
C THR A 165 -1.22 3.85 11.98
N ILE A 166 -0.16 4.66 11.98
CA ILE A 166 -0.11 5.97 12.66
C ILE A 166 -0.76 7.08 11.82
N HIS A 167 -0.75 6.99 10.49
CA HIS A 167 -1.48 7.94 9.63
C HIS A 167 -2.98 7.64 9.53
N THR A 168 -3.45 6.51 10.04
CA THR A 168 -4.87 6.22 10.23
C THR A 168 -5.31 6.60 11.64
N THR A 169 -5.40 7.90 11.94
CA THR A 169 -6.23 8.32 13.07
C THR A 169 -7.64 7.86 12.73
N GLU A 170 -8.16 6.87 13.48
CA GLU A 170 -9.53 6.41 13.31
C GLU A 170 -10.48 7.60 13.43
N LEU A 171 -11.46 7.68 12.54
CA LEU A 171 -12.54 8.65 12.67
C LEU A 171 -13.31 8.36 13.96
N ASN A 172 -13.64 9.41 14.68
CA ASN A 172 -14.57 9.33 15.81
C ASN A 172 -15.51 10.54 15.69
N ILE A 173 -16.67 10.30 15.10
CA ILE A 173 -17.67 11.34 14.77
C ILE A 173 -18.96 11.05 15.48
N GLU A 174 -19.53 12.06 16.12
CA GLU A 174 -20.88 12.04 16.67
C GLU A 174 -21.77 13.00 15.88
N LEU A 175 -22.87 12.48 15.30
CA LEU A 175 -23.79 13.23 14.45
C LEU A 175 -25.16 13.30 15.11
N GLN A 176 -25.66 14.49 15.34
CA GLN A 176 -26.99 14.72 15.83
C GLN A 176 -28.01 14.72 14.66
N ASP A 177 -29.22 14.20 14.90
CA ASP A 177 -30.32 14.32 13.95
C ASP A 177 -30.90 15.74 14.00
N ASP A 178 -30.61 16.56 12.97
CA ASP A 178 -31.12 17.90 12.79
C ASP A 178 -32.42 17.95 11.94
N GLN A 179 -32.96 16.77 11.56
CA GLN A 179 -34.12 16.66 10.68
C GLN A 179 -35.44 16.41 11.43
N TRP A 180 -35.36 15.72 12.57
CA TRP A 180 -36.50 15.44 13.44
C TRP A 180 -36.19 15.84 14.86
N GLN A 181 -37.24 16.24 15.58
CA GLN A 181 -37.10 16.62 16.98
C GLN A 181 -36.74 15.40 17.85
N MET A 182 -35.76 15.59 18.73
CA MET A 182 -35.40 14.61 19.74
C MET A 182 -36.51 14.55 20.81
N GLU A 183 -37.08 13.38 21.06
CA GLU A 183 -37.96 13.13 22.17
C GLU A 183 -37.25 12.27 23.21
N TYR A 184 -36.86 11.06 22.82
CA TYR A 184 -36.07 10.12 23.64
C TYR A 184 -35.37 9.13 22.74
N ILE A 185 -34.45 8.36 23.31
CA ILE A 185 -33.81 7.22 22.66
C ILE A 185 -34.11 5.99 23.50
N ASP A 186 -34.67 4.96 22.91
CA ASP A 186 -35.08 3.73 23.61
C ASP A 186 -34.22 2.51 23.22
N HIS A 187 -33.47 2.58 22.13
CA HIS A 187 -32.56 1.51 21.76
C HIS A 187 -31.27 2.00 21.06
N ASN A 188 -30.20 1.30 21.36
CA ASN A 188 -28.91 1.46 20.72
C ASN A 188 -28.66 0.28 19.79
N ARG A 189 -28.04 0.53 18.65
CA ARG A 189 -27.67 -0.52 17.71
C ARG A 189 -26.20 -0.43 17.37
N ASN A 190 -25.46 -1.52 17.60
CA ASN A 190 -24.09 -1.67 17.16
C ASN A 190 -24.07 -2.24 15.74
N ILE A 191 -23.40 -1.56 14.81
CA ILE A 191 -23.44 -1.86 13.39
C ILE A 191 -22.00 -1.98 12.87
N ALA A 192 -21.73 -3.00 12.06
CA ALA A 192 -20.52 -3.12 11.27
C ALA A 192 -20.82 -2.70 9.82
N ARG A 193 -20.04 -1.74 9.27
CA ARG A 193 -20.17 -1.24 7.89
C ARG A 193 -18.82 -1.25 7.18
N ALA A 194 -18.83 -1.31 5.86
CA ALA A 194 -17.58 -1.26 5.09
C ALA A 194 -17.64 -0.32 3.88
N ILE A 195 -16.56 0.39 3.66
CA ILE A 195 -16.19 0.89 2.34
C ILE A 195 -15.50 -0.26 1.61
N VAL A 196 -16.15 -0.77 0.58
CA VAL A 196 -15.67 -1.89 -0.24
C VAL A 196 -15.16 -1.37 -1.57
N TYR A 197 -13.95 -1.76 -1.97
CA TYR A 197 -13.34 -1.34 -3.24
C TYR A 197 -12.65 -2.48 -3.97
N ASP A 198 -12.55 -2.36 -5.32
CA ASP A 198 -11.87 -3.31 -6.18
C ASP A 198 -10.47 -2.82 -6.62
N GLU A 199 -9.77 -3.65 -7.40
CA GLU A 199 -8.43 -3.34 -7.94
C GLU A 199 -8.42 -2.17 -8.93
N ASP A 200 -9.57 -1.90 -9.57
CA ASP A 200 -9.75 -0.80 -10.51
C ASP A 200 -10.08 0.53 -9.82
N GLY A 201 -10.20 0.53 -8.47
CA GLY A 201 -10.52 1.72 -7.67
C GLY A 201 -12.00 2.08 -7.64
N ASN A 202 -12.90 1.16 -8.01
CA ASN A 202 -14.34 1.37 -7.89
C ASN A 202 -14.83 0.95 -6.50
N PHE A 203 -15.87 1.62 -6.04
CA PHE A 203 -16.51 1.39 -4.75
C PHE A 203 -17.86 0.71 -4.91
N TYR A 204 -18.23 -0.11 -3.92
CA TYR A 204 -19.46 -0.89 -3.92
C TYR A 204 -20.38 -0.47 -2.79
N PHE A 205 -21.64 -0.15 -3.15
CA PHE A 205 -22.66 0.32 -2.24
C PHE A 205 -23.92 -0.52 -2.39
N VAL A 206 -24.79 -0.44 -1.40
CA VAL A 206 -26.14 -1.00 -1.42
C VAL A 206 -27.11 0.12 -1.78
N ARG A 207 -27.96 -0.13 -2.76
CA ARG A 207 -29.08 0.73 -3.10
C ARG A 207 -30.38 0.06 -2.65
N ALA A 208 -31.12 0.74 -1.79
CA ALA A 208 -32.41 0.27 -1.28
C ALA A 208 -33.55 1.19 -1.67
N LYS A 209 -34.69 0.63 -2.05
CA LYS A 209 -35.96 1.35 -2.16
C LYS A 209 -36.74 1.12 -0.87
N ARG A 210 -36.99 2.18 -0.12
CA ARG A 210 -37.66 2.11 1.19
C ARG A 210 -39.02 2.77 1.13
N LYS A 211 -39.95 2.19 1.89
CA LYS A 211 -41.25 2.76 2.22
C LYS A 211 -41.52 2.42 3.68
N ASP A 212 -41.12 3.31 4.57
CA ASP A 212 -41.15 3.15 6.01
C ASP A 212 -41.54 4.47 6.71
N ASP A 213 -41.30 4.58 8.02
CA ASP A 213 -41.62 5.78 8.81
C ASP A 213 -40.96 7.07 8.27
N PHE A 214 -39.80 6.97 7.58
CA PHE A 214 -39.17 8.09 6.92
C PHE A 214 -39.82 8.46 5.59
N GLY A 215 -40.85 7.74 5.15
CA GLY A 215 -41.51 7.92 3.88
C GLY A 215 -40.98 7.00 2.77
N GLN A 216 -41.27 7.40 1.52
CA GLN A 216 -40.78 6.65 0.35
C GLN A 216 -39.51 7.28 -0.18
N ALA A 217 -38.42 6.54 -0.20
CA ALA A 217 -37.11 7.02 -0.69
C ALA A 217 -36.32 5.89 -1.37
N THR A 218 -35.46 6.28 -2.30
CA THR A 218 -34.38 5.43 -2.78
C THR A 218 -33.07 5.96 -2.17
N ILE A 219 -32.43 5.16 -1.35
CA ILE A 219 -31.18 5.50 -0.67
C ILE A 219 -30.01 4.69 -1.20
N ILE A 220 -28.81 5.19 -0.99
CA ILE A 220 -27.57 4.44 -1.08
C ILE A 220 -26.87 4.46 0.28
N GLU A 221 -26.29 3.36 0.65
CA GLU A 221 -25.54 3.21 1.90
C GLU A 221 -24.33 2.30 1.66
N THR A 222 -23.37 2.39 2.56
CA THR A 222 -22.34 1.36 2.67
C THR A 222 -22.99 0.05 3.10
N ALA A 223 -22.48 -1.06 2.59
CA ALA A 223 -22.94 -2.38 3.00
C ALA A 223 -22.57 -2.65 4.47
N GLY A 224 -23.45 -3.39 5.14
CA GLY A 224 -23.27 -3.77 6.54
C GLY A 224 -24.55 -3.75 7.34
N GLY A 225 -24.50 -4.36 8.51
CA GLY A 225 -25.67 -4.55 9.36
C GLY A 225 -25.35 -4.73 10.83
N GLY A 226 -26.33 -5.24 11.58
CA GLY A 226 -26.22 -5.42 13.02
C GLY A 226 -25.17 -6.45 13.42
N VAL A 227 -24.43 -6.15 14.47
CA VAL A 227 -23.52 -7.10 15.12
C VAL A 227 -24.33 -8.00 16.03
N GLU A 228 -24.21 -9.31 15.88
CA GLU A 228 -24.90 -10.29 16.70
C GLU A 228 -24.28 -10.41 18.09
N GLU A 229 -25.04 -10.98 19.05
CA GLU A 229 -24.55 -11.16 20.42
C GLU A 229 -23.33 -12.11 20.43
N GLY A 230 -22.20 -11.61 20.94
CA GLY A 230 -20.95 -12.38 21.00
C GLY A 230 -20.16 -12.43 19.68
N GLU A 231 -20.63 -11.76 18.63
CA GLU A 231 -19.95 -11.70 17.34
C GLU A 231 -18.87 -10.61 17.35
N GLU A 232 -17.68 -10.93 16.80
CA GLU A 232 -16.61 -9.93 16.60
C GLU A 232 -16.93 -9.04 15.40
N LEU A 233 -16.57 -7.75 15.49
CA LEU A 233 -16.87 -6.75 14.44
C LEU A 233 -16.37 -7.14 13.04
N GLN A 234 -15.20 -7.80 12.96
CA GLN A 234 -14.64 -8.23 11.68
C GLN A 234 -15.37 -9.44 11.08
N ASP A 235 -15.94 -10.29 11.92
CA ASP A 235 -16.73 -11.42 11.46
C ASP A 235 -18.11 -10.95 11.01
N ALA A 236 -18.74 -10.03 11.77
CA ALA A 236 -19.98 -9.37 11.39
C ALA A 236 -19.87 -8.71 10.02
N ILE A 237 -18.81 -7.91 9.78
CA ILE A 237 -18.68 -7.24 8.48
C ILE A 237 -18.48 -8.22 7.33
N LYS A 238 -17.72 -9.29 7.51
CA LYS A 238 -17.53 -10.32 6.46
C LYS A 238 -18.84 -11.05 6.14
N ARG A 239 -19.64 -11.37 7.17
CA ARG A 239 -20.96 -11.99 7.02
C ARG A 239 -21.88 -11.06 6.21
N GLU A 240 -22.05 -9.82 6.65
CA GLU A 240 -22.92 -8.82 6.01
C GLU A 240 -22.53 -8.55 4.55
N LEU A 241 -21.22 -8.43 4.25
CA LEU A 241 -20.74 -8.21 2.89
C LEU A 241 -21.01 -9.42 1.97
N LYS A 242 -20.93 -10.63 2.52
CA LYS A 242 -21.30 -11.85 1.79
C LYS A 242 -22.81 -11.86 1.49
N GLU A 243 -23.64 -11.52 2.47
CA GLU A 243 -25.09 -11.50 2.37
C GLU A 243 -25.56 -10.42 1.36
N GLU A 244 -25.20 -9.16 1.57
CA GLU A 244 -25.72 -8.03 0.79
C GLU A 244 -25.06 -7.84 -0.58
N LEU A 245 -23.74 -8.03 -0.68
CA LEU A 245 -22.98 -7.81 -1.91
C LEU A 245 -22.55 -9.09 -2.63
N GLY A 246 -22.55 -10.23 -1.94
CA GLY A 246 -22.02 -11.49 -2.46
C GLY A 246 -20.52 -11.45 -2.64
N VAL A 247 -19.78 -10.72 -1.79
CA VAL A 247 -18.34 -10.57 -1.92
C VAL A 247 -17.58 -11.23 -0.77
N LYS A 248 -16.46 -11.84 -1.09
CA LYS A 248 -15.40 -12.13 -0.13
C LYS A 248 -14.37 -11.02 -0.17
N VAL A 249 -13.95 -10.57 0.99
CA VAL A 249 -13.07 -9.41 1.14
C VAL A 249 -11.87 -9.70 2.03
N ASP A 250 -10.79 -8.96 1.78
CA ASP A 250 -9.72 -8.73 2.74
C ASP A 250 -10.02 -7.44 3.53
N VAL A 251 -10.05 -7.54 4.85
CA VAL A 251 -10.26 -6.40 5.75
C VAL A 251 -8.93 -5.69 5.96
N ILE A 252 -8.75 -4.55 5.30
CA ILE A 252 -7.50 -3.79 5.31
C ILE A 252 -7.26 -3.10 6.65
N CYS A 253 -8.25 -2.34 7.13
CA CYS A 253 -8.19 -1.64 8.42
C CYS A 253 -9.56 -1.19 8.90
N LYS A 254 -9.64 -0.77 10.16
CA LYS A 254 -10.76 0.00 10.68
C LYS A 254 -10.59 1.47 10.28
N ILE A 255 -11.61 2.07 9.68
CA ILE A 255 -11.64 3.49 9.33
C ILE A 255 -11.99 4.33 10.56
N GLY A 256 -12.92 3.86 11.36
CA GLY A 256 -13.34 4.54 12.59
C GLY A 256 -14.77 4.23 13.02
N VAL A 257 -15.32 5.08 13.86
CA VAL A 257 -16.66 5.00 14.39
C VAL A 257 -17.44 6.29 14.06
N VAL A 258 -18.64 6.13 13.54
CA VAL A 258 -19.61 7.23 13.40
C VAL A 258 -20.84 6.87 14.21
N SER A 259 -21.09 7.66 15.23
CA SER A 259 -22.28 7.59 16.07
C SER A 259 -23.34 8.53 15.49
N ASP A 260 -24.54 8.04 15.20
CA ASP A 260 -25.63 8.85 14.63
C ASP A 260 -26.99 8.54 15.27
N TYR A 261 -27.83 9.57 15.31
CA TYR A 261 -29.17 9.49 15.89
C TYR A 261 -30.21 9.54 14.77
N TYR A 262 -31.29 8.76 14.96
CA TYR A 262 -32.50 8.75 14.16
C TYR A 262 -33.68 9.01 15.08
N ASN A 263 -33.96 10.30 15.33
CA ASN A 263 -34.92 10.76 16.32
C ASN A 263 -36.35 10.27 16.03
N LEU A 264 -36.72 10.21 14.74
CA LEU A 264 -38.04 9.74 14.30
C LEU A 264 -38.38 8.32 14.78
N ILE A 265 -37.36 7.47 14.91
CA ILE A 265 -37.52 6.06 15.32
C ILE A 265 -36.79 5.78 16.64
N HIS A 266 -36.51 6.81 17.42
CA HIS A 266 -35.95 6.75 18.77
C HIS A 266 -34.65 5.93 18.89
N ARG A 267 -33.81 5.93 17.82
CA ARG A 267 -32.68 5.02 17.71
C ARG A 267 -31.36 5.76 17.65
N HIS A 268 -30.37 5.25 18.37
CA HIS A 268 -28.98 5.63 18.29
C HIS A 268 -28.18 4.48 17.70
N ASN A 269 -27.38 4.76 16.65
CA ASN A 269 -26.51 3.77 16.03
C ASN A 269 -25.04 4.09 16.35
N ILE A 270 -24.27 3.04 16.57
CA ILE A 270 -22.79 3.07 16.64
C ILE A 270 -22.28 2.31 15.42
N ASN A 271 -21.89 3.04 14.38
CA ASN A 271 -21.44 2.45 13.13
C ASN A 271 -19.92 2.30 13.13
N ASN A 272 -19.45 1.06 13.14
CA ASN A 272 -18.02 0.72 13.04
C ASN A 272 -17.67 0.50 11.57
N TYR A 273 -16.84 1.36 11.00
CA TYR A 273 -16.48 1.34 9.59
C TYR A 273 -15.15 0.66 9.35
N PHE A 274 -15.12 -0.20 8.34
CA PHE A 274 -13.93 -0.90 7.86
C PHE A 274 -13.65 -0.57 6.39
N LEU A 275 -12.37 -0.56 6.02
CA LEU A 275 -11.93 -0.55 4.63
C LEU A 275 -11.69 -1.99 4.20
N CYS A 276 -12.37 -2.42 3.14
CA CYS A 276 -12.34 -3.79 2.66
C CYS A 276 -12.03 -3.85 1.17
N LYS A 277 -11.05 -4.67 0.77
CA LYS A 277 -10.72 -4.94 -0.62
C LYS A 277 -11.40 -6.20 -1.11
N VAL A 278 -12.01 -6.16 -2.29
CA VAL A 278 -12.65 -7.33 -2.90
C VAL A 278 -11.59 -8.37 -3.27
N GLU A 279 -11.78 -9.62 -2.80
CA GLU A 279 -11.02 -10.78 -3.27
C GLU A 279 -11.72 -11.44 -4.46
N PHE A 280 -13.01 -11.74 -4.33
CA PHE A 280 -13.84 -12.26 -5.43
C PHE A 280 -15.33 -12.03 -5.17
N PHE A 281 -16.14 -12.09 -6.23
CA PHE A 281 -17.60 -12.05 -6.17
C PHE A 281 -18.19 -13.46 -6.22
N GLY A 282 -19.13 -13.74 -5.34
CA GLY A 282 -19.93 -14.96 -5.26
C GLY A 282 -21.43 -14.64 -5.37
N GLU A 283 -22.26 -15.56 -4.89
CA GLU A 283 -23.72 -15.36 -4.81
C GLU A 283 -24.10 -14.58 -3.55
N LYS A 284 -25.16 -13.77 -3.66
CA LYS A 284 -25.76 -13.03 -2.54
C LYS A 284 -26.72 -13.91 -1.75
N GLU A 285 -26.71 -13.70 -0.44
CA GLU A 285 -27.59 -14.43 0.48
C GLU A 285 -28.62 -13.47 1.11
N LEU A 286 -29.33 -12.67 0.29
CA LEU A 286 -30.31 -11.70 0.75
C LEU A 286 -31.48 -12.37 1.48
N THR A 287 -31.92 -11.78 2.59
CA THR A 287 -33.15 -12.13 3.28
C THR A 287 -34.38 -11.85 2.42
N GLU A 288 -35.54 -12.41 2.79
CA GLU A 288 -36.81 -12.13 2.09
C GLU A 288 -37.17 -10.64 2.13
N ASP A 289 -36.97 -9.98 3.26
CA ASP A 289 -37.24 -8.54 3.43
C ASP A 289 -36.34 -7.67 2.55
N GLU A 290 -35.03 -7.96 2.48
CA GLU A 290 -34.08 -7.24 1.66
C GLU A 290 -34.38 -7.40 0.17
N ARG A 291 -34.83 -8.57 -0.24
CA ARG A 291 -35.20 -8.89 -1.62
C ARG A 291 -36.51 -8.27 -2.04
N ASN A 292 -37.55 -8.45 -1.22
CA ASN A 292 -38.95 -8.16 -1.58
C ASN A 292 -39.41 -6.78 -1.12
N ASN A 293 -38.98 -6.31 0.06
CA ASN A 293 -39.44 -5.06 0.65
C ASN A 293 -38.46 -3.89 0.36
N PHE A 294 -37.14 -4.15 0.43
CA PHE A 294 -36.14 -3.10 0.19
C PHE A 294 -35.57 -3.11 -1.22
N HIS A 295 -35.84 -4.14 -2.03
CA HIS A 295 -35.32 -4.28 -3.39
C HIS A 295 -33.82 -3.96 -3.46
N LEU A 296 -33.04 -4.58 -2.58
CA LEU A 296 -31.61 -4.34 -2.47
C LEU A 296 -30.88 -4.66 -3.78
N SER A 297 -30.06 -3.75 -4.22
CA SER A 297 -29.22 -3.94 -5.39
C SER A 297 -27.82 -3.35 -5.15
N THR A 298 -26.80 -4.00 -5.73
CA THR A 298 -25.43 -3.47 -5.70
C THR A 298 -25.28 -2.33 -6.67
N LEU A 299 -24.57 -1.29 -6.24
CA LEU A 299 -24.18 -0.16 -7.05
C LEU A 299 -22.65 -0.08 -7.07
N LYS A 300 -22.05 -0.18 -8.26
CA LYS A 300 -20.61 0.00 -8.48
C LYS A 300 -20.40 1.41 -9.01
N LEU A 301 -19.58 2.21 -8.33
CA LEU A 301 -19.34 3.63 -8.64
C LEU A 301 -17.84 3.95 -8.52
N SER A 302 -17.36 4.90 -9.31
CA SER A 302 -16.13 5.61 -9.01
C SER A 302 -16.29 6.49 -7.75
N TYR A 303 -15.19 6.97 -7.21
CA TYR A 303 -15.21 7.84 -6.04
C TYR A 303 -16.06 9.11 -6.30
N GLU A 304 -15.85 9.77 -7.43
CA GLU A 304 -16.54 10.99 -7.81
C GLU A 304 -18.06 10.76 -8.06
N GLU A 305 -18.42 9.60 -8.60
CA GLU A 305 -19.82 9.23 -8.78
C GLU A 305 -20.51 8.98 -7.44
N ALA A 306 -19.82 8.33 -6.49
CA ALA A 306 -20.35 8.10 -5.16
C ALA A 306 -20.60 9.41 -4.41
N ILE A 307 -19.68 10.37 -4.46
CA ILE A 307 -19.87 11.71 -3.88
C ILE A 307 -21.13 12.37 -4.48
N ARG A 308 -21.26 12.41 -5.82
CA ARG A 308 -22.43 13.02 -6.50
C ARG A 308 -23.74 12.34 -6.12
N GLU A 309 -23.75 11.03 -5.95
CA GLU A 309 -24.95 10.28 -5.53
C GLU A 309 -25.38 10.64 -4.10
N TYR A 310 -24.44 10.74 -3.15
CA TYR A 310 -24.76 11.19 -1.80
C TYR A 310 -25.22 12.63 -1.75
N GLU A 311 -24.56 13.55 -2.46
CA GLU A 311 -24.95 14.96 -2.55
C GLU A 311 -26.34 15.11 -3.18
N TYR A 312 -26.62 14.40 -4.27
CA TYR A 312 -27.94 14.44 -4.91
C TYR A 312 -29.05 13.96 -3.98
N ARG A 313 -28.82 12.92 -3.19
CA ARG A 313 -29.82 12.36 -2.26
C ARG A 313 -29.97 13.14 -0.97
N SER A 314 -29.01 13.98 -0.63
CA SER A 314 -29.06 14.86 0.54
C SER A 314 -30.16 15.94 0.48
N ASN A 315 -30.89 16.05 -0.64
CA ASN A 315 -32.07 16.90 -0.79
C ASN A 315 -33.30 16.38 0.00
N THR A 316 -33.26 15.14 0.52
CA THR A 316 -34.29 14.58 1.40
C THR A 316 -33.77 14.54 2.84
N ARG A 317 -34.69 14.57 3.84
CA ARG A 317 -34.31 14.51 5.26
C ARG A 317 -33.44 13.26 5.58
N LEU A 318 -33.92 12.08 5.20
CA LEU A 318 -33.20 10.84 5.44
C LEU A 318 -31.87 10.81 4.64
N GLY A 319 -31.91 11.21 3.37
CA GLY A 319 -30.70 11.26 2.54
C GLY A 319 -29.63 12.20 3.09
N LYS A 320 -30.03 13.32 3.74
CA LYS A 320 -29.11 14.25 4.40
C LYS A 320 -28.40 13.58 5.58
N LEU A 321 -29.14 12.85 6.45
CA LEU A 321 -28.55 12.11 7.57
C LEU A 321 -27.56 11.06 7.07
N ILE A 322 -27.94 10.30 6.03
CA ILE A 322 -27.08 9.29 5.43
C ILE A 322 -25.82 9.93 4.84
N ALA A 323 -25.96 10.99 4.05
CA ALA A 323 -24.81 11.69 3.42
C ALA A 323 -23.84 12.24 4.48
N ASN A 324 -24.36 12.84 5.56
CA ASN A 324 -23.55 13.36 6.66
C ASN A 324 -22.72 12.25 7.34
N ARG A 325 -23.24 11.03 7.41
CA ARG A 325 -22.56 9.87 7.96
C ARG A 325 -21.55 9.29 6.98
N GLU A 326 -21.92 9.09 5.72
CA GLU A 326 -21.16 8.32 4.75
C GLU A 326 -20.01 9.11 4.10
N LEU A 327 -20.21 10.40 3.79
CA LEU A 327 -19.22 11.20 3.09
C LEU A 327 -17.89 11.33 3.83
N PRO A 328 -17.85 11.64 5.14
CA PRO A 328 -16.58 11.72 5.86
C PRO A 328 -15.81 10.38 5.85
N VAL A 329 -16.54 9.26 5.92
CA VAL A 329 -15.95 7.91 5.88
C VAL A 329 -15.42 7.58 4.50
N LEU A 330 -16.14 7.92 3.44
CA LEU A 330 -15.71 7.72 2.05
C LEU A 330 -14.48 8.57 1.72
N HIS A 331 -14.44 9.83 2.16
CA HIS A 331 -13.25 10.68 2.02
C HIS A 331 -12.04 10.06 2.72
N ARG A 332 -12.24 9.59 3.96
CA ARG A 332 -11.16 8.96 4.73
C ARG A 332 -10.67 7.66 4.11
N ALA A 333 -11.58 6.84 3.59
CA ALA A 333 -11.23 5.62 2.87
C ALA A 333 -10.38 5.92 1.63
N LYS A 334 -10.73 6.96 0.86
CA LYS A 334 -9.97 7.40 -0.32
C LYS A 334 -8.56 7.85 0.07
N GLU A 335 -8.41 8.64 1.14
CA GLU A 335 -7.10 9.03 1.68
C GLU A 335 -6.23 7.81 2.04
N ILE A 336 -6.83 6.75 2.63
CA ILE A 336 -6.11 5.53 3.00
C ILE A 336 -5.68 4.73 1.76
N ILE A 337 -6.52 4.68 0.72
CA ILE A 337 -6.23 3.94 -0.52
C ILE A 337 -5.13 4.63 -1.34
N ASP A 338 -5.06 5.97 -1.31
CA ASP A 338 -4.12 6.76 -2.11
C ASP A 338 -2.71 6.87 -1.47
N ILE A 339 -2.49 6.28 -0.28
CA ILE A 339 -1.18 6.18 0.39
C ILE A 339 -0.41 4.97 -0.14
#